data_8f01817f774d1b532fed16c157eb2389
#
_entry.id   8f01817f774d1b532fed16c157eb2389
#
_cell.length_a   1.000
_cell.length_b   1.000
_cell.length_c   1.000
_cell.angle_alpha   90.00
_cell.angle_beta   90.00
_cell.angle_gamma   90.00
#
_symmetry.space_group_name_H-M   'P 1'
#
loop_
_entity.id
_entity.type
_entity.pdbx_description
1 polymer ?
#
loop_
_entity_poly.entity_id
_entity_poly.type
_entity_poly.pdbx_seq_one_letter_code
_entity_poly.pdbx_strand_id
1 'polypeptide(L)'
;MNKIFLFVSGLFLLTACMQKNVQKTAGDDGMAVITWIEDKPGPSLQPHKLYPDVPDSLWNALGLQEGVPSGMNCFLLQTAGKNILFDAGLGAPFSQLFPKLTALDVKPEGLQLIYITHFHPDHIGGLLRDGKVTFPNAELYVNRVEAEAWQKMGDNQSGQAKGVLEAYKGHLHLFEAGDTLPGGVISIAAYGHTPGHTVFQKDSILVIGDLIHGAALQLEHPEYSPVYDMDAAAARESRLRILNYARENRLTVYGMHLPDSGSIHPNKLCVSGIR
;
A
#
# COMPACT_ATOMS: atom_id res chain seq x y z
N MET A 1 -44.44 61.04 19.98
CA MET A 1 -44.15 59.73 20.62
C MET A 1 -43.70 58.83 19.54
N ASN A 2 -42.41 58.87 19.23
CA ASN A 2 -41.77 58.04 18.18
C ASN A 2 -41.01 56.85 18.83
N LYS A 3 -41.42 55.62 18.55
CA LYS A 3 -40.78 54.45 18.99
C LYS A 3 -39.74 54.05 17.91
N ILE A 4 -38.47 54.12 18.29
CA ILE A 4 -37.32 53.64 17.48
C ILE A 4 -37.19 52.13 17.72
N PHE A 5 -37.33 51.34 16.66
CA PHE A 5 -36.97 49.91 16.65
C PHE A 5 -35.51 49.75 16.26
N LEU A 6 -34.69 49.26 17.17
CA LEU A 6 -33.31 48.79 16.88
C LEU A 6 -33.39 47.39 16.31
N PHE A 7 -32.96 47.21 15.06
CA PHE A 7 -32.66 45.88 14.48
C PHE A 7 -31.20 45.49 14.84
N VAL A 8 -31.05 44.49 15.67
CA VAL A 8 -29.74 43.86 15.92
C VAL A 8 -29.60 42.73 14.92
N SER A 9 -28.76 42.95 13.90
CA SER A 9 -28.35 41.89 12.96
C SER A 9 -27.33 41.00 13.63
N GLY A 10 -27.74 39.83 14.06
CA GLY A 10 -26.83 38.76 14.49
C GLY A 10 -26.16 38.12 13.30
N LEU A 11 -24.87 38.41 13.12
CA LEU A 11 -24.00 37.74 12.14
C LEU A 11 -23.61 36.38 12.71
N PHE A 12 -24.29 35.32 12.31
CA PHE A 12 -23.87 33.95 12.58
C PHE A 12 -22.70 33.58 11.66
N LEU A 13 -21.49 33.62 12.20
CA LEU A 13 -20.32 33.00 11.60
C LEU A 13 -20.48 31.47 11.69
N LEU A 14 -20.91 30.85 10.61
CA LEU A 14 -20.82 29.40 10.41
C LEU A 14 -19.38 29.04 10.13
N THR A 15 -18.60 28.74 11.17
CA THR A 15 -17.35 27.99 11.04
C THR A 15 -17.70 26.56 10.69
N ALA A 16 -17.72 26.25 9.41
CA ALA A 16 -17.79 24.87 8.92
C ALA A 16 -16.46 24.18 9.28
N CYS A 17 -16.46 23.50 10.41
CA CYS A 17 -15.42 22.56 10.77
C CYS A 17 -15.56 21.37 9.81
N MET A 18 -14.72 21.31 8.77
CA MET A 18 -14.56 20.11 7.97
C MET A 18 -13.88 19.04 8.83
N GLN A 19 -14.65 18.37 9.64
CA GLN A 19 -14.24 17.09 10.21
C GLN A 19 -14.21 16.07 9.08
N LYS A 20 -13.01 15.82 8.54
CA LYS A 20 -12.76 14.60 7.76
C LYS A 20 -13.03 13.43 8.68
N ASN A 21 -14.08 12.68 8.39
CA ASN A 21 -14.44 11.46 9.09
C ASN A 21 -13.29 10.44 8.96
N VAL A 22 -12.40 10.40 9.94
CA VAL A 22 -11.62 9.21 10.24
C VAL A 22 -12.63 8.27 10.91
N GLN A 23 -13.14 7.31 10.18
CA GLN A 23 -13.94 6.24 10.76
C GLN A 23 -13.04 5.41 11.68
N LYS A 24 -13.00 5.79 12.94
CA LYS A 24 -12.40 5.00 14.01
C LYS A 24 -13.48 4.04 14.49
N THR A 25 -13.57 2.88 13.90
CA THR A 25 -14.30 1.76 14.49
C THR A 25 -13.34 1.02 15.42
N ALA A 26 -13.27 1.47 16.67
CA ALA A 26 -12.60 0.71 17.71
C ALA A 26 -13.51 -0.47 18.11
N GLY A 27 -13.17 -1.67 17.69
CA GLY A 27 -13.68 -2.91 18.26
C GLY A 27 -12.78 -3.35 19.40
N ASP A 28 -13.31 -3.41 20.59
CA ASP A 28 -12.62 -3.88 21.81
C ASP A 28 -12.55 -5.43 21.89
N ASP A 29 -12.82 -6.11 20.78
CA ASP A 29 -12.96 -7.57 20.66
C ASP A 29 -11.89 -8.25 19.78
N GLY A 30 -10.76 -7.59 19.57
CA GLY A 30 -9.63 -8.16 18.83
C GLY A 30 -9.77 -8.15 17.31
N MET A 31 -10.77 -7.47 16.75
CA MET A 31 -10.91 -7.30 15.30
C MET A 31 -9.76 -6.49 14.74
N ALA A 32 -9.24 -6.95 13.60
CA ALA A 32 -8.21 -6.23 12.84
C ALA A 32 -8.79 -4.98 12.19
N VAL A 33 -8.15 -3.82 12.40
CA VAL A 33 -8.50 -2.55 11.77
C VAL A 33 -7.35 -2.11 10.88
N ILE A 34 -7.63 -1.92 9.60
CA ILE A 34 -6.65 -1.38 8.65
C ILE A 34 -6.93 0.10 8.36
N THR A 35 -5.89 0.92 8.44
CA THR A 35 -5.94 2.34 8.13
C THR A 35 -5.12 2.62 6.88
N TRP A 36 -5.76 3.23 5.89
CA TRP A 36 -5.11 3.73 4.69
C TRP A 36 -4.30 5.00 4.97
N ILE A 37 -3.07 5.03 4.50
CA ILE A 37 -2.16 6.16 4.55
C ILE A 37 -1.77 6.50 3.13
N GLU A 38 -2.37 7.55 2.57
CA GLU A 38 -1.96 8.12 1.28
C GLU A 38 -0.61 8.81 1.46
N ASP A 39 0.48 8.13 1.08
CA ASP A 39 1.84 8.63 1.29
C ASP A 39 2.17 9.79 0.35
N LYS A 40 1.68 9.75 -0.90
CA LYS A 40 1.73 10.88 -1.83
C LYS A 40 0.32 11.38 -2.10
N PRO A 41 -0.09 12.50 -1.48
CA PRO A 41 -1.43 13.05 -1.66
C PRO A 41 -1.74 13.53 -3.08
N GLY A 42 -2.98 13.31 -3.48
CA GLY A 42 -3.55 13.84 -4.71
C GLY A 42 -3.49 12.89 -5.90
N PRO A 43 -4.20 13.24 -6.98
CA PRO A 43 -4.32 12.38 -8.14
C PRO A 43 -2.96 12.15 -8.81
N SER A 44 -2.70 10.93 -9.22
CA SER A 44 -1.51 10.53 -9.96
C SER A 44 -1.91 9.72 -11.18
N LEU A 45 -1.27 9.98 -12.32
CA LEU A 45 -1.45 9.22 -13.56
C LEU A 45 -0.12 8.58 -13.93
N GLN A 46 -0.15 7.28 -14.16
CA GLN A 46 0.98 6.57 -14.75
C GLN A 46 0.94 6.71 -16.28
N PRO A 47 2.04 7.11 -16.92
CA PRO A 47 2.08 7.28 -18.37
C PRO A 47 2.03 5.94 -19.10
N HIS A 48 1.46 5.92 -20.31
CA HIS A 48 1.30 4.71 -21.16
C HIS A 48 2.61 3.97 -21.43
N LYS A 49 3.74 4.68 -21.51
CA LYS A 49 5.07 4.08 -21.70
C LYS A 49 5.45 3.03 -20.63
N LEU A 50 4.75 3.03 -19.48
CA LEU A 50 4.95 2.01 -18.46
C LEU A 50 4.28 0.68 -18.83
N TYR A 51 3.40 0.67 -19.83
CA TYR A 51 2.65 -0.50 -20.31
C TYR A 51 2.85 -0.67 -21.82
N PRO A 52 4.07 -1.04 -22.27
CA PRO A 52 4.45 -0.98 -23.68
C PRO A 52 3.65 -1.92 -24.60
N ASP A 53 3.06 -2.97 -24.02
CA ASP A 53 2.32 -3.98 -24.78
C ASP A 53 0.82 -3.64 -24.95
N VAL A 54 0.35 -2.55 -24.35
CA VAL A 54 -1.05 -2.12 -24.44
C VAL A 54 -1.26 -1.33 -25.73
N PRO A 55 -2.16 -1.78 -26.62
CA PRO A 55 -2.42 -1.07 -27.89
C PRO A 55 -3.18 0.25 -27.66
N ASP A 56 -2.93 1.25 -28.52
CA ASP A 56 -3.57 2.57 -28.44
C ASP A 56 -5.11 2.50 -28.47
N SER A 57 -5.67 1.52 -29.20
CA SER A 57 -7.11 1.30 -29.26
C SER A 57 -7.70 0.96 -27.89
N LEU A 58 -6.94 0.25 -27.04
CA LEU A 58 -7.41 -0.13 -25.71
C LEU A 58 -7.41 1.07 -24.76
N TRP A 59 -6.39 1.95 -24.82
CA TRP A 59 -6.40 3.20 -24.06
C TRP A 59 -7.64 4.04 -24.34
N ASN A 60 -8.04 4.14 -25.61
CA ASN A 60 -9.24 4.84 -26.02
C ASN A 60 -10.51 4.15 -25.51
N ALA A 61 -10.59 2.83 -25.60
CA ALA A 61 -11.75 2.05 -25.18
C ALA A 61 -12.00 2.15 -23.67
N LEU A 62 -10.91 2.20 -22.88
CA LEU A 62 -10.98 2.31 -21.41
C LEU A 62 -11.10 3.78 -20.92
N GLY A 63 -11.03 4.77 -21.79
CA GLY A 63 -11.04 6.18 -21.40
C GLY A 63 -9.76 6.64 -20.67
N LEU A 64 -8.62 5.98 -20.94
CA LEU A 64 -7.34 6.20 -20.26
C LEU A 64 -6.34 6.99 -21.10
N GLN A 65 -6.79 7.92 -21.97
CA GLN A 65 -5.94 8.67 -22.90
C GLN A 65 -4.88 9.53 -22.19
N GLU A 66 -5.19 10.03 -20.98
CA GLU A 66 -4.28 10.87 -20.19
C GLU A 66 -3.31 10.06 -19.32
N GLY A 67 -3.51 8.75 -19.22
CA GLY A 67 -2.73 7.85 -18.37
C GLY A 67 -3.61 6.99 -17.46
N VAL A 68 -2.97 6.15 -16.67
CA VAL A 68 -3.65 5.19 -15.79
C VAL A 68 -3.70 5.75 -14.36
N PRO A 69 -4.88 5.94 -13.76
CA PRO A 69 -5.00 6.40 -12.37
C PRO A 69 -4.25 5.49 -11.40
N SER A 70 -3.48 6.10 -10.51
CA SER A 70 -2.61 5.41 -9.56
C SER A 70 -2.52 6.18 -8.25
N GLY A 71 -2.08 5.51 -7.19
CA GLY A 71 -1.77 6.07 -5.88
C GLY A 71 -0.34 5.77 -5.44
N MET A 72 0.00 6.23 -4.24
CA MET A 72 1.16 5.78 -3.47
C MET A 72 0.74 5.69 -2.01
N ASN A 73 0.62 4.48 -1.50
CA ASN A 73 -0.05 4.19 -0.25
C ASN A 73 0.80 3.32 0.68
N CYS A 74 0.63 3.52 1.98
CA CYS A 74 1.01 2.57 3.02
C CYS A 74 -0.23 2.17 3.82
N PHE A 75 -0.12 1.10 4.61
CA PHE A 75 -1.24 0.64 5.42
C PHE A 75 -0.79 0.30 6.83
N LEU A 76 -1.53 0.83 7.81
CA LEU A 76 -1.35 0.48 9.22
C LEU A 76 -2.46 -0.48 9.64
N LEU A 77 -2.08 -1.67 10.04
CA LEU A 77 -2.98 -2.65 10.64
C LEU A 77 -2.84 -2.63 12.16
N GLN A 78 -3.95 -2.44 12.85
CA GLN A 78 -4.03 -2.55 14.31
C GLN A 78 -4.80 -3.81 14.65
N THR A 79 -4.17 -4.74 15.37
CA THR A 79 -4.78 -6.02 15.75
C THR A 79 -4.10 -6.59 17.00
N ALA A 80 -4.86 -7.16 17.90
CA ALA A 80 -4.37 -7.81 19.13
C ALA A 80 -3.33 -6.95 19.89
N GLY A 81 -3.55 -5.64 19.98
CA GLY A 81 -2.66 -4.69 20.67
C GLY A 81 -1.35 -4.40 19.93
N LYS A 82 -1.22 -4.79 18.67
CA LYS A 82 -0.05 -4.54 17.82
C LYS A 82 -0.36 -3.53 16.73
N ASN A 83 0.63 -2.68 16.42
CA ASN A 83 0.68 -1.83 15.24
C ASN A 83 1.61 -2.48 14.21
N ILE A 84 1.08 -2.82 13.06
CA ILE A 84 1.78 -3.47 11.95
C ILE A 84 1.72 -2.52 10.75
N LEU A 85 2.88 -2.08 10.29
CA LEU A 85 2.98 -1.26 9.07
C LEU A 85 3.30 -2.16 7.88
N PHE A 86 2.50 -2.06 6.82
CA PHE A 86 2.80 -2.67 5.53
C PHE A 86 3.45 -1.63 4.63
N ASP A 87 4.72 -1.87 4.31
CA ASP A 87 5.63 -0.99 3.61
C ASP A 87 5.84 0.38 4.29
N ALA A 88 6.86 1.11 3.91
CA ALA A 88 7.25 2.35 4.56
C ALA A 88 7.27 3.57 3.61
N GLY A 89 6.66 3.45 2.43
CA GLY A 89 6.59 4.53 1.47
C GLY A 89 7.94 4.92 0.86
N LEU A 90 7.93 6.00 0.09
CA LEU A 90 9.12 6.50 -0.60
C LEU A 90 10.10 7.26 0.31
N GLY A 91 9.64 7.75 1.48
CA GLY A 91 10.45 8.56 2.36
C GLY A 91 10.85 9.93 1.79
N ALA A 92 10.15 10.39 0.75
CA ALA A 92 10.38 11.67 0.10
C ALA A 92 9.85 12.86 0.95
N PRO A 93 10.27 14.11 0.67
CA PRO A 93 9.79 15.29 1.41
C PRO A 93 8.27 15.49 1.39
N PHE A 94 7.56 14.96 0.39
CA PHE A 94 6.10 15.00 0.31
C PHE A 94 5.42 13.88 1.09
N SER A 95 6.15 12.85 1.53
CA SER A 95 5.61 11.65 2.20
C SER A 95 4.74 12.02 3.40
N GLN A 96 3.54 11.46 3.45
CA GLN A 96 2.59 11.66 4.53
C GLN A 96 2.58 10.52 5.56
N LEU A 97 3.46 9.53 5.41
CA LEU A 97 3.53 8.40 6.34
C LEU A 97 3.68 8.87 7.80
N PHE A 98 4.70 9.70 8.09
CA PHE A 98 4.96 10.17 9.45
C PHE A 98 3.87 11.10 10.01
N PRO A 99 3.42 12.15 9.28
CA PRO A 99 2.29 12.96 9.73
C PRO A 99 1.04 12.15 10.02
N LYS A 100 0.75 11.14 9.20
CA LYS A 100 -0.44 10.28 9.38
C LYS A 100 -0.29 9.33 10.57
N LEU A 101 0.87 8.69 10.75
CA LEU A 101 1.15 7.88 11.95
C LEU A 101 1.03 8.73 13.22
N THR A 102 1.58 9.95 13.23
CA THR A 102 1.44 10.89 14.35
C THR A 102 -0.03 11.23 14.64
N ALA A 103 -0.83 11.47 13.60
CA ALA A 103 -2.27 11.75 13.75
C ALA A 103 -3.08 10.54 14.29
N LEU A 104 -2.53 9.33 14.16
CA LEU A 104 -3.07 8.09 14.71
C LEU A 104 -2.51 7.76 16.10
N ASP A 105 -1.72 8.67 16.69
CA ASP A 105 -0.99 8.49 17.96
C ASP A 105 0.00 7.31 17.92
N VAL A 106 0.54 7.02 16.74
CA VAL A 106 1.59 6.00 16.53
C VAL A 106 2.91 6.71 16.27
N LYS A 107 3.76 6.74 17.28
CA LYS A 107 5.13 7.27 17.15
C LYS A 107 6.03 6.24 16.49
N PRO A 108 7.13 6.65 15.81
CA PRO A 108 8.10 5.72 15.23
C PRO A 108 8.62 4.68 16.23
N GLU A 109 8.87 5.08 17.47
CA GLU A 109 9.36 4.22 18.55
C GLU A 109 8.27 3.28 19.08
N GLY A 110 6.99 3.57 18.81
CA GLY A 110 5.82 2.76 19.21
C GLY A 110 5.37 1.76 18.16
N LEU A 111 5.97 1.78 16.96
CA LEU A 111 5.70 0.79 15.93
C LEU A 111 6.44 -0.52 16.27
N GLN A 112 5.70 -1.64 16.31
CA GLN A 112 6.28 -2.92 16.73
C GLN A 112 6.67 -3.82 15.55
N LEU A 113 5.93 -3.77 14.45
CA LEU A 113 6.10 -4.70 13.33
C LEU A 113 6.03 -3.95 12.00
N ILE A 114 6.93 -4.28 11.08
CA ILE A 114 6.93 -3.80 9.70
C ILE A 114 7.03 -5.02 8.78
N TYR A 115 6.08 -5.14 7.87
CA TYR A 115 6.04 -6.21 6.86
C TYR A 115 6.29 -5.60 5.49
N ILE A 116 7.36 -6.03 4.83
CA ILE A 116 7.75 -5.53 3.52
C ILE A 116 7.25 -6.48 2.43
N THR A 117 6.48 -5.92 1.50
CA THR A 117 5.99 -6.66 0.34
C THR A 117 7.13 -6.98 -0.60
N HIS A 118 8.02 -6.01 -0.87
CA HIS A 118 9.21 -6.13 -1.70
C HIS A 118 10.14 -4.92 -1.53
N PHE A 119 11.30 -4.91 -2.18
CA PHE A 119 12.35 -3.92 -1.93
C PHE A 119 12.42 -2.78 -2.95
N HIS A 120 11.37 -2.44 -3.70
CA HIS A 120 11.41 -1.21 -4.48
C HIS A 120 11.45 0.03 -3.59
N PRO A 121 12.02 1.15 -4.10
CA PRO A 121 12.30 2.35 -3.27
C PRO A 121 11.07 2.95 -2.60
N ASP A 122 9.92 2.90 -3.23
CA ASP A 122 8.66 3.44 -2.71
C ASP A 122 7.99 2.55 -1.64
N HIS A 123 8.56 1.38 -1.37
CA HIS A 123 8.15 0.49 -0.27
C HIS A 123 9.10 0.54 0.93
N ILE A 124 10.38 0.84 0.69
CA ILE A 124 11.40 0.81 1.74
C ILE A 124 12.02 2.18 2.05
N GLY A 125 11.68 3.22 1.29
CA GLY A 125 12.34 4.54 1.39
C GLY A 125 12.20 5.19 2.75
N GLY A 126 11.07 5.01 3.43
CA GLY A 126 10.82 5.52 4.77
C GLY A 126 11.49 4.75 5.91
N LEU A 127 12.10 3.59 5.64
CA LEU A 127 12.78 2.80 6.68
C LEU A 127 14.07 3.45 7.20
N LEU A 128 14.73 4.22 6.36
CA LEU A 128 15.93 4.97 6.73
C LEU A 128 15.72 6.46 6.50
N ARG A 129 16.11 7.27 7.48
CA ARG A 129 16.14 8.73 7.39
C ARG A 129 17.52 9.25 7.78
N ASP A 130 18.17 10.01 6.89
CA ASP A 130 19.53 10.48 7.09
C ASP A 130 20.51 9.35 7.46
N GLY A 131 20.34 8.19 6.83
CA GLY A 131 21.14 6.98 7.08
C GLY A 131 20.88 6.28 8.41
N LYS A 132 19.87 6.70 9.18
CA LYS A 132 19.48 6.10 10.47
C LYS A 132 18.17 5.35 10.35
N VAL A 133 18.04 4.30 11.16
CA VAL A 133 16.78 3.53 11.31
C VAL A 133 15.67 4.45 11.79
N THR A 134 14.57 4.48 11.04
CA THR A 134 13.42 5.35 11.34
C THR A 134 12.53 4.78 12.43
N PHE A 135 12.38 3.46 12.49
CA PHE A 135 11.52 2.74 13.44
C PHE A 135 12.39 1.85 14.33
N PRO A 136 13.05 2.42 15.38
CA PRO A 136 14.16 1.77 16.09
C PRO A 136 13.76 0.56 16.92
N ASN A 137 12.46 0.41 17.25
CA ASN A 137 11.94 -0.71 18.04
C ASN A 137 11.11 -1.68 17.22
N ALA A 138 11.01 -1.45 15.90
CA ALA A 138 10.22 -2.31 15.04
C ALA A 138 11.02 -3.54 14.57
N GLU A 139 10.39 -4.69 14.64
CA GLU A 139 10.87 -5.92 14.00
C GLU A 139 10.47 -5.90 12.52
N LEU A 140 11.47 -6.02 11.64
CA LEU A 140 11.30 -5.96 10.18
C LEU A 140 11.20 -7.38 9.61
N TYR A 141 10.10 -7.66 8.95
CA TYR A 141 9.83 -8.96 8.33
C TYR A 141 9.93 -8.86 6.81
N VAL A 142 10.76 -9.69 6.22
CA VAL A 142 11.04 -9.72 4.78
C VAL A 142 11.03 -11.17 4.28
N ASN A 143 10.48 -11.40 3.10
CA ASN A 143 10.57 -12.71 2.46
C ASN A 143 12.04 -13.06 2.18
N ARG A 144 12.46 -14.28 2.55
CA ARG A 144 13.84 -14.76 2.35
C ARG A 144 14.27 -14.68 0.89
N VAL A 145 13.39 -15.09 -0.03
CA VAL A 145 13.68 -15.04 -1.48
C VAL A 145 13.96 -13.61 -1.92
N GLU A 146 13.18 -12.65 -1.43
CA GLU A 146 13.39 -11.22 -1.72
C GLU A 146 14.74 -10.75 -1.20
N ALA A 147 15.02 -10.97 0.08
CA ALA A 147 16.27 -10.53 0.71
C ALA A 147 17.51 -11.12 0.01
N GLU A 148 17.49 -12.41 -0.29
CA GLU A 148 18.62 -13.10 -0.95
C GLU A 148 18.81 -12.64 -2.40
N ALA A 149 17.73 -12.42 -3.14
CA ALA A 149 17.81 -11.94 -4.52
C ALA A 149 18.42 -10.53 -4.58
N TRP A 150 17.92 -9.59 -3.77
CA TRP A 150 18.42 -8.23 -3.75
C TRP A 150 19.85 -8.10 -3.24
N GLN A 151 20.28 -8.98 -2.33
CA GLN A 151 21.69 -9.04 -1.90
C GLN A 151 22.64 -9.44 -3.05
N LYS A 152 22.18 -10.26 -4.00
CA LYS A 152 22.96 -10.71 -5.16
C LYS A 152 22.98 -9.72 -6.31
N MET A 153 22.05 -8.76 -6.36
CA MET A 153 21.99 -7.72 -7.40
C MET A 153 23.12 -6.69 -7.26
N GLY A 154 23.43 -5.99 -8.36
CA GLY A 154 24.43 -4.90 -8.35
C GLY A 154 23.94 -3.69 -7.52
N ASP A 155 24.89 -2.97 -6.91
CA ASP A 155 24.57 -1.86 -5.96
C ASP A 155 23.77 -0.72 -6.57
N ASN A 156 23.91 -0.45 -7.87
CA ASN A 156 23.10 0.54 -8.56
C ASN A 156 21.60 0.24 -8.49
N GLN A 157 21.22 -1.02 -8.40
CA GLN A 157 19.84 -1.46 -8.30
C GLN A 157 19.42 -1.72 -6.85
N SER A 158 20.29 -2.29 -6.05
CA SER A 158 19.97 -2.87 -4.73
C SER A 158 20.60 -2.14 -3.55
N GLY A 159 21.33 -1.03 -3.76
CA GLY A 159 22.05 -0.34 -2.70
C GLY A 159 21.16 0.10 -1.53
N GLN A 160 19.95 0.57 -1.81
CA GLN A 160 18.99 0.95 -0.77
C GLN A 160 18.51 -0.27 0.03
N ALA A 161 18.15 -1.38 -0.66
CA ALA A 161 17.73 -2.62 -0.01
C ALA A 161 18.83 -3.22 0.86
N LYS A 162 20.08 -3.24 0.38
CA LYS A 162 21.26 -3.68 1.17
C LYS A 162 21.47 -2.79 2.40
N GLY A 163 21.31 -1.47 2.24
CA GLY A 163 21.39 -0.51 3.35
C GLY A 163 20.33 -0.78 4.43
N VAL A 164 19.09 -1.07 4.02
CA VAL A 164 18.01 -1.43 4.94
C VAL A 164 18.31 -2.74 5.66
N LEU A 165 18.71 -3.79 4.93
CA LEU A 165 19.05 -5.09 5.51
C LEU A 165 20.16 -4.99 6.55
N GLU A 166 21.21 -4.20 6.27
CA GLU A 166 22.31 -3.98 7.23
C GLU A 166 21.85 -3.17 8.44
N ALA A 167 21.09 -2.08 8.22
CA ALA A 167 20.65 -1.21 9.30
C ALA A 167 19.69 -1.91 10.28
N TYR A 168 18.83 -2.80 9.79
CA TYR A 168 17.87 -3.57 10.59
C TYR A 168 18.39 -4.95 11.03
N LYS A 169 19.64 -5.31 10.76
CA LYS A 169 20.15 -6.68 11.01
C LYS A 169 19.86 -7.26 12.40
N GLY A 170 19.76 -6.40 13.41
CA GLY A 170 19.42 -6.80 14.80
C GLY A 170 17.94 -7.04 15.05
N HIS A 171 17.08 -6.63 14.12
CA HIS A 171 15.61 -6.70 14.19
C HIS A 171 15.02 -7.28 12.90
N LEU A 172 15.84 -7.94 12.06
CA LEU A 172 15.43 -8.51 10.78
C LEU A 172 15.00 -9.97 10.95
N HIS A 173 13.80 -10.26 10.47
CA HIS A 173 13.24 -11.61 10.41
C HIS A 173 12.98 -12.00 8.97
N LEU A 174 13.62 -13.07 8.52
CA LEU A 174 13.37 -13.65 7.21
C LEU A 174 12.30 -14.74 7.33
N PHE A 175 11.22 -14.62 6.57
CA PHE A 175 10.13 -15.60 6.53
C PHE A 175 10.04 -16.30 5.17
N GLU A 176 9.34 -17.43 5.15
CA GLU A 176 8.96 -18.13 3.93
C GLU A 176 7.49 -17.83 3.57
N ALA A 177 7.17 -17.80 2.28
CA ALA A 177 5.77 -17.66 1.87
C ALA A 177 4.94 -18.85 2.37
N GLY A 178 3.79 -18.54 2.96
CA GLY A 178 2.93 -19.50 3.67
C GLY A 178 3.04 -19.42 5.19
N ASP A 179 4.06 -18.74 5.72
CA ASP A 179 4.21 -18.55 7.15
C ASP A 179 3.09 -17.67 7.73
N THR A 180 2.71 -17.98 8.96
CA THR A 180 1.87 -17.10 9.79
C THR A 180 2.77 -16.24 10.68
N LEU A 181 2.77 -14.95 10.40
CA LEU A 181 3.60 -13.94 11.08
C LEU A 181 2.91 -13.42 12.36
N PRO A 182 3.63 -12.71 13.25
CA PRO A 182 3.05 -12.08 14.44
C PRO A 182 1.81 -11.24 14.09
N GLY A 183 0.79 -11.24 14.97
CA GLY A 183 -0.51 -10.65 14.71
C GLY A 183 -1.45 -11.56 13.88
N GLY A 184 -1.03 -12.78 13.57
CA GLY A 184 -1.80 -13.76 12.80
C GLY A 184 -1.96 -13.37 11.33
N VAL A 185 -0.96 -12.70 10.77
CA VAL A 185 -0.89 -12.30 9.36
C VAL A 185 -0.27 -13.43 8.55
N ILE A 186 -0.94 -13.87 7.50
CA ILE A 186 -0.48 -14.94 6.60
C ILE A 186 0.27 -14.29 5.43
N SER A 187 1.48 -14.75 5.15
CA SER A 187 2.27 -14.37 3.98
C SER A 187 1.92 -15.28 2.80
N ILE A 188 1.73 -14.70 1.61
CA ILE A 188 1.37 -15.44 0.40
C ILE A 188 2.31 -15.01 -0.73
N ALA A 189 2.98 -15.98 -1.38
CA ALA A 189 3.84 -15.68 -2.53
C ALA A 189 3.06 -14.98 -3.65
N ALA A 190 3.64 -13.90 -4.20
CA ALA A 190 3.12 -13.20 -5.37
C ALA A 190 4.30 -12.78 -6.28
N TYR A 191 5.20 -13.74 -6.51
CA TYR A 191 6.48 -13.53 -7.20
C TYR A 191 6.27 -13.05 -8.64
N GLY A 192 7.25 -12.32 -9.16
CA GLY A 192 7.31 -11.85 -10.53
C GLY A 192 7.50 -10.33 -10.64
N HIS A 193 6.75 -9.53 -9.88
CA HIS A 193 7.03 -8.10 -9.77
C HIS A 193 8.46 -7.89 -9.25
N THR A 194 8.79 -8.54 -8.14
CA THR A 194 10.16 -8.81 -7.71
C THR A 194 10.31 -10.32 -7.41
N PRO A 195 11.54 -10.84 -7.23
CA PRO A 195 11.75 -12.26 -7.01
C PRO A 195 11.02 -12.86 -5.81
N GLY A 196 10.84 -12.08 -4.75
CA GLY A 196 10.18 -12.51 -3.51
C GLY A 196 8.96 -11.68 -3.13
N HIS A 197 8.35 -10.93 -4.08
CA HIS A 197 7.15 -10.14 -3.81
C HIS A 197 6.10 -10.95 -3.07
N THR A 198 5.59 -10.41 -1.96
CA THR A 198 4.70 -11.11 -1.04
C THR A 198 3.46 -10.26 -0.77
N VAL A 199 2.30 -10.89 -0.76
CA VAL A 199 1.05 -10.29 -0.28
C VAL A 199 0.72 -10.82 1.11
N PHE A 200 -0.01 -10.02 1.90
CA PHE A 200 -0.29 -10.34 3.30
C PHE A 200 -1.78 -10.37 3.55
N GLN A 201 -2.25 -11.43 4.21
CA GLN A 201 -3.65 -11.58 4.58
C GLN A 201 -3.85 -11.58 6.09
N LYS A 202 -4.84 -10.82 6.55
CA LYS A 202 -5.41 -10.91 7.91
C LYS A 202 -6.93 -10.84 7.82
N ASP A 203 -7.58 -11.90 8.24
CA ASP A 203 -9.05 -12.02 8.16
C ASP A 203 -9.56 -11.73 6.72
N SER A 204 -10.42 -10.74 6.53
CA SER A 204 -10.92 -10.30 5.21
C SER A 204 -10.05 -9.23 4.52
N ILE A 205 -8.90 -8.90 5.07
CA ILE A 205 -7.96 -7.90 4.56
C ILE A 205 -6.87 -8.59 3.77
N LEU A 206 -6.58 -8.12 2.54
CA LEU A 206 -5.47 -8.59 1.71
C LEU A 206 -4.65 -7.40 1.24
N VAL A 207 -3.44 -7.23 1.78
CA VAL A 207 -2.47 -6.21 1.32
C VAL A 207 -1.64 -6.80 0.21
N ILE A 208 -1.72 -6.21 -0.99
CA ILE A 208 -1.19 -6.80 -2.23
C ILE A 208 0.11 -6.18 -2.75
N GLY A 209 0.66 -5.16 -2.07
CA GLY A 209 1.82 -4.43 -2.60
C GLY A 209 1.60 -3.98 -4.04
N ASP A 210 2.51 -4.39 -4.93
CA ASP A 210 2.56 -4.03 -6.34
C ASP A 210 2.04 -5.11 -7.29
N LEU A 211 1.11 -5.94 -6.80
CA LEU A 211 0.41 -6.89 -7.66
C LEU A 211 -0.35 -6.20 -8.80
N ILE A 212 -0.86 -4.98 -8.53
CA ILE A 212 -1.57 -4.09 -9.46
C ILE A 212 -0.99 -2.69 -9.36
N HIS A 213 -0.62 -2.10 -10.51
CA HIS A 213 -0.14 -0.72 -10.63
C HIS A 213 -1.19 0.23 -11.19
N GLY A 214 -2.13 -0.28 -11.98
CA GLY A 214 -3.20 0.47 -12.59
C GLY A 214 -4.49 -0.31 -12.62
N ALA A 215 -5.34 -0.12 -11.60
CA ALA A 215 -6.58 -0.89 -11.45
C ALA A 215 -7.53 -0.72 -12.65
N ALA A 216 -7.63 0.48 -13.22
CA ALA A 216 -8.48 0.77 -14.36
C ALA A 216 -8.10 -0.02 -15.64
N LEU A 217 -6.86 -0.48 -15.74
CA LEU A 217 -6.39 -1.36 -16.81
C LEU A 217 -6.40 -2.83 -16.34
N GLN A 218 -5.70 -3.12 -15.25
CA GLN A 218 -5.27 -4.49 -14.91
C GLN A 218 -6.36 -5.33 -14.24
N LEU A 219 -7.49 -4.76 -13.81
CA LEU A 219 -8.64 -5.54 -13.35
C LEU A 219 -9.41 -6.17 -14.52
N GLU A 220 -9.48 -5.48 -15.66
CA GLU A 220 -10.12 -6.01 -16.86
C GLU A 220 -9.14 -6.74 -17.78
N HIS A 221 -7.88 -6.31 -17.76
CA HIS A 221 -6.80 -6.79 -18.61
C HIS A 221 -5.57 -7.15 -17.79
N PRO A 222 -5.65 -8.18 -16.92
CA PRO A 222 -4.57 -8.58 -16.02
C PRO A 222 -3.33 -9.12 -16.74
N GLU A 223 -3.43 -9.37 -18.05
CA GLU A 223 -2.33 -9.80 -18.91
C GLU A 223 -1.28 -8.70 -19.14
N TYR A 224 -1.64 -7.44 -19.02
CA TYR A 224 -0.67 -6.35 -19.23
C TYR A 224 0.16 -6.08 -17.97
N SER A 225 1.47 -6.12 -18.15
CA SER A 225 2.45 -5.87 -17.11
C SER A 225 3.10 -4.50 -17.28
N PRO A 226 3.34 -3.76 -16.19
CA PRO A 226 4.18 -2.58 -16.26
C PRO A 226 5.65 -2.96 -16.43
N VAL A 227 6.46 -2.02 -16.93
CA VAL A 227 7.91 -2.21 -17.09
C VAL A 227 8.65 -2.49 -15.78
N TYR A 228 7.98 -2.31 -14.64
CA TYR A 228 8.52 -2.57 -13.31
C TYR A 228 8.50 -4.06 -12.94
N ASP A 229 7.67 -4.88 -13.61
CA ASP A 229 7.65 -6.32 -13.35
C ASP A 229 8.96 -6.96 -13.82
N MET A 230 9.79 -7.45 -12.90
CA MET A 230 11.11 -8.05 -13.20
C MET A 230 10.98 -9.36 -13.98
N ASP A 231 9.88 -10.10 -13.74
CA ASP A 231 9.42 -11.25 -14.53
C ASP A 231 7.94 -11.06 -14.84
N ALA A 232 7.64 -10.50 -16.00
CA ALA A 232 6.27 -10.16 -16.41
C ALA A 232 5.36 -11.40 -16.51
N ALA A 233 5.89 -12.56 -16.87
CA ALA A 233 5.10 -13.79 -16.98
C ALA A 233 4.69 -14.29 -15.58
N ALA A 234 5.62 -14.37 -14.65
CA ALA A 234 5.37 -14.77 -13.26
C ALA A 234 4.48 -13.73 -12.54
N ALA A 235 4.70 -12.42 -12.79
CA ALA A 235 3.86 -11.36 -12.22
C ALA A 235 2.40 -11.47 -12.68
N ARG A 236 2.17 -11.75 -13.98
CA ARG A 236 0.84 -11.99 -14.52
C ARG A 236 0.17 -13.21 -13.88
N GLU A 237 0.89 -14.32 -13.76
CA GLU A 237 0.37 -15.53 -13.12
C GLU A 237 -0.01 -15.26 -11.67
N SER A 238 0.85 -14.62 -10.91
CA SER A 238 0.61 -14.20 -9.53
C SER A 238 -0.60 -13.28 -9.43
N ARG A 239 -0.72 -12.29 -10.33
CA ARG A 239 -1.86 -11.36 -10.39
C ARG A 239 -3.18 -12.12 -10.58
N LEU A 240 -3.25 -12.97 -11.58
CA LEU A 240 -4.45 -13.77 -11.85
C LEU A 240 -4.82 -14.65 -10.66
N ARG A 241 -3.87 -15.38 -10.11
CA ARG A 241 -4.07 -16.29 -8.98
C ARG A 241 -4.55 -15.55 -7.73
N ILE A 242 -3.90 -14.44 -7.36
CA ILE A 242 -4.22 -13.69 -6.14
C ILE A 242 -5.55 -12.94 -6.29
N LEU A 243 -5.86 -12.34 -7.43
CA LEU A 243 -7.14 -11.68 -7.65
C LEU A 243 -8.30 -12.68 -7.60
N ASN A 244 -8.15 -13.88 -8.16
CA ASN A 244 -9.13 -14.95 -8.04
C ASN A 244 -9.31 -15.39 -6.59
N TYR A 245 -8.20 -15.62 -5.88
CA TYR A 245 -8.22 -15.96 -4.48
C TYR A 245 -8.97 -14.88 -3.65
N ALA A 246 -8.69 -13.61 -3.89
CA ALA A 246 -9.35 -12.51 -3.19
C ALA A 246 -10.87 -12.49 -3.46
N ARG A 247 -11.29 -12.72 -4.71
CA ARG A 247 -12.68 -12.78 -5.10
C ARG A 247 -13.41 -13.96 -4.45
N GLU A 248 -12.85 -15.16 -4.53
CA GLU A 248 -13.44 -16.39 -3.99
C GLU A 248 -13.60 -16.34 -2.48
N ASN A 249 -12.63 -15.75 -1.78
CA ASN A 249 -12.63 -15.59 -0.33
C ASN A 249 -13.25 -14.26 0.15
N ARG A 250 -13.81 -13.45 -0.76
CA ARG A 250 -14.45 -12.17 -0.47
C ARG A 250 -13.56 -11.20 0.32
N LEU A 251 -12.26 -11.13 -0.06
CA LEU A 251 -11.30 -10.27 0.60
C LEU A 251 -11.36 -8.85 0.04
N THR A 252 -11.24 -7.84 0.90
CA THR A 252 -10.95 -6.47 0.48
C THR A 252 -9.46 -6.36 0.21
N VAL A 253 -9.12 -5.90 -0.99
CA VAL A 253 -7.74 -5.76 -1.47
C VAL A 253 -7.25 -4.35 -1.18
N TYR A 254 -6.04 -4.22 -0.65
CA TYR A 254 -5.34 -2.96 -0.35
C TYR A 254 -3.99 -2.95 -1.08
N GLY A 255 -3.74 -1.96 -1.93
CA GLY A 255 -2.53 -1.92 -2.77
C GLY A 255 -1.84 -0.56 -2.80
N MET A 256 -0.51 -0.58 -2.92
CA MET A 256 0.33 0.62 -2.96
C MET A 256 -0.14 1.59 -4.05
N HIS A 257 -0.39 1.10 -5.24
CA HIS A 257 -0.72 1.92 -6.41
C HIS A 257 -2.22 2.01 -6.73
N LEU A 258 -3.08 1.55 -5.83
CA LEU A 258 -4.52 1.75 -6.00
C LEU A 258 -4.89 3.21 -5.72
N PRO A 259 -5.69 3.85 -6.60
CA PRO A 259 -6.17 5.21 -6.38
C PRO A 259 -7.20 5.29 -5.24
N ASP A 260 -7.67 6.50 -4.96
CA ASP A 260 -8.72 6.84 -3.98
C ASP A 260 -8.39 6.35 -2.56
N SER A 261 -9.09 5.33 -2.08
CA SER A 261 -8.90 4.77 -0.73
C SER A 261 -7.77 3.74 -0.64
N GLY A 262 -7.00 3.55 -1.71
CA GLY A 262 -5.99 2.48 -1.77
C GLY A 262 -6.57 1.07 -1.72
N SER A 263 -7.89 0.90 -1.97
CA SER A 263 -8.56 -0.38 -1.77
C SER A 263 -9.60 -0.72 -2.84
N ILE A 264 -9.82 -2.02 -3.05
CA ILE A 264 -10.86 -2.56 -3.91
C ILE A 264 -11.72 -3.53 -3.10
N HIS A 265 -13.01 -3.24 -3.01
CA HIS A 265 -13.97 -4.11 -2.35
C HIS A 265 -14.22 -5.39 -3.19
N PRO A 266 -14.45 -6.56 -2.58
CA PRO A 266 -14.61 -7.83 -3.30
C PRO A 266 -15.66 -7.81 -4.41
N ASN A 267 -16.74 -7.05 -4.25
CA ASN A 267 -17.79 -6.90 -5.26
C ASN A 267 -17.33 -6.18 -6.54
N LYS A 268 -16.18 -5.49 -6.50
CA LYS A 268 -15.56 -4.80 -7.64
C LYS A 268 -14.40 -5.57 -8.25
N LEU A 269 -14.02 -6.72 -7.68
CA LEU A 269 -12.99 -7.61 -8.23
C LEU A 269 -13.56 -8.47 -9.38
N CYS A 270 -14.10 -7.82 -10.41
CA CYS A 270 -14.51 -8.50 -11.65
C CYS A 270 -13.28 -8.59 -12.54
N VAL A 271 -12.64 -9.75 -12.60
CA VAL A 271 -11.56 -10.03 -13.55
C VAL A 271 -12.18 -10.60 -14.81
N SER A 272 -12.23 -9.81 -15.89
CA SER A 272 -12.69 -10.28 -17.19
C SER A 272 -11.69 -11.29 -17.76
N GLY A 273 -12.16 -12.42 -18.21
CA GLY A 273 -11.33 -13.41 -18.92
C GLY A 273 -11.08 -14.73 -18.20
N ILE A 274 -11.65 -14.94 -17.03
CA ILE A 274 -11.62 -16.25 -16.35
C ILE A 274 -13.09 -16.73 -16.24
N ARG A 275 -13.49 -17.60 -17.17
CA ARG A 275 -14.68 -18.45 -17.08
C ARG A 275 -14.29 -19.82 -16.54
#